data_370be37b636426690539f19205df2ab2
#
_entry.id   370be37b636426690539f19205df2ab2
#
_cell.length_a   1.000
_cell.length_b   1.000
_cell.length_c   1.000
_cell.angle_alpha   90.00
_cell.angle_beta   90.00
_cell.angle_gamma   90.00
#
_symmetry.space_group_name_H-M   'P 1'
#
loop_
_entity.id
_entity.type
_entity.pdbx_description
1 polymer ?
#
loop_
_entity_poly.entity_id
_entity_poly.type
_entity_poly.pdbx_seq_one_letter_code
_entity_poly.pdbx_strand_id
1 'polypeptide(L)'
;MPPVKSENPIDVVVERFFEWNVERAAFKGAVPEIPGMNPADNLIAYIERKLFTLNTGHAITAYLGRMKGYMTICQSISDEQIHAVVKAAMRESGRGLVARYGFDRD
;
A
#
# COMPACT_ATOMS: atom_id res chain seq x y z
N MET A 1 -9.98 -7.09 -3.25
CA MET A 1 -10.54 -8.12 -4.15
C MET A 1 -10.07 -9.50 -3.71
N PRO A 2 -10.98 -10.45 -3.51
CA PRO A 2 -10.51 -11.78 -3.18
C PRO A 2 -9.67 -12.34 -4.34
N PRO A 3 -8.63 -13.11 -4.06
CA PRO A 3 -7.83 -13.71 -5.11
C PRO A 3 -8.67 -14.69 -5.93
N VAL A 4 -8.57 -14.59 -7.25
CA VAL A 4 -9.19 -15.54 -8.16
C VAL A 4 -8.40 -16.86 -8.07
N LYS A 5 -9.08 -17.97 -7.78
CA LYS A 5 -8.42 -19.26 -7.74
C LYS A 5 -8.12 -19.73 -9.16
N SER A 6 -6.85 -20.03 -9.42
CA SER A 6 -6.45 -20.73 -10.63
C SER A 6 -6.59 -22.25 -10.44
N GLU A 7 -6.82 -23.00 -11.52
CA GLU A 7 -6.82 -24.45 -11.50
C GLU A 7 -5.43 -25.03 -11.18
N ASN A 8 -4.37 -24.30 -11.55
CA ASN A 8 -2.99 -24.68 -11.23
C ASN A 8 -2.59 -24.09 -9.87
N PRO A 9 -2.25 -24.92 -8.86
CA PRO A 9 -1.94 -24.42 -7.51
C PRO A 9 -0.69 -23.54 -7.43
N ILE A 10 0.18 -23.55 -8.43
CA ILE A 10 1.36 -22.68 -8.47
C ILE A 10 1.10 -21.36 -9.21
N ASP A 11 -0.02 -21.23 -9.89
CA ASP A 11 -0.41 -19.98 -10.51
C ASP A 11 -0.94 -19.00 -9.46
N VAL A 12 -0.49 -17.77 -9.55
CA VAL A 12 -0.90 -16.70 -8.65
C VAL A 12 -1.50 -15.57 -9.47
N VAL A 13 -2.70 -15.16 -9.11
CA VAL A 13 -3.36 -13.99 -9.73
C VAL A 13 -3.12 -12.80 -8.83
N VAL A 14 -2.45 -11.78 -9.36
CA VAL A 14 -2.09 -10.56 -8.65
C VAL A 14 -2.52 -9.33 -9.44
N GLU A 15 -2.57 -8.19 -8.78
CA GLU A 15 -2.80 -6.92 -9.43
C GLU A 15 -1.63 -6.57 -10.36
N ARG A 16 -1.90 -5.75 -11.39
CA ARG A 16 -0.86 -5.29 -12.32
C ARG A 16 0.13 -4.35 -11.64
N PHE A 17 -0.34 -3.57 -10.68
CA PHE A 17 0.53 -2.66 -9.94
C PHE A 17 1.47 -3.46 -9.04
N PHE A 18 2.74 -3.13 -9.10
CA PHE A 18 3.73 -3.63 -8.16
C PHE A 18 4.77 -2.55 -7.88
N GLU A 19 5.38 -2.65 -6.72
CA GLU A 19 6.52 -1.84 -6.34
C GLU A 19 7.53 -2.75 -5.63
N TRP A 20 8.73 -2.82 -6.18
CA TRP A 20 9.78 -3.68 -5.65
C TRP A 20 10.96 -2.82 -5.21
N ASN A 21 10.99 -2.51 -3.93
CA ASN A 21 12.06 -1.72 -3.33
C ASN A 21 13.01 -2.63 -2.57
N VAL A 22 14.29 -2.44 -2.78
CA VAL A 22 15.36 -3.18 -2.10
C VAL A 22 16.34 -2.20 -1.47
N GLU A 23 17.00 -2.64 -0.41
CA GLU A 23 18.00 -1.81 0.26
C GLU A 23 19.33 -1.86 -0.50
N ARG A 24 19.72 -0.72 -1.07
CA ARG A 24 20.96 -0.61 -1.86
C ARG A 24 22.19 -1.00 -1.03
N ALA A 25 22.25 -0.56 0.22
CA ALA A 25 23.39 -0.81 1.10
C ALA A 25 23.56 -2.30 1.51
N ALA A 26 22.52 -3.11 1.35
CA ALA A 26 22.56 -4.53 1.69
C ALA A 26 23.25 -5.40 0.63
N PHE A 27 23.48 -4.89 -0.57
CA PHE A 27 24.20 -5.62 -1.61
C PHE A 27 25.69 -5.68 -1.28
N LYS A 28 26.27 -6.87 -1.41
CA LYS A 28 27.70 -7.11 -1.12
C LYS A 28 28.63 -6.77 -2.28
N GLY A 29 28.13 -6.30 -3.37
CA GLY A 29 28.89 -5.92 -4.56
C GLY A 29 28.12 -4.89 -5.35
N ALA A 30 28.37 -4.81 -6.64
CA ALA A 30 27.62 -3.93 -7.52
C ALA A 30 26.14 -4.32 -7.51
N VAL A 31 25.25 -3.33 -7.43
CA VAL A 31 23.82 -3.56 -7.51
C VAL A 31 23.45 -3.97 -8.93
N PRO A 32 22.84 -5.16 -9.15
CA PRO A 32 22.46 -5.56 -10.49
C PRO A 32 21.33 -4.70 -11.02
N GLU A 33 21.34 -4.44 -12.32
CA GLU A 33 20.26 -3.76 -13.00
C GLU A 33 19.18 -4.78 -13.38
N ILE A 34 18.10 -4.84 -12.59
CA ILE A 34 16.96 -5.72 -12.85
C ILE A 34 15.75 -4.85 -13.15
N PRO A 35 15.07 -5.05 -14.31
CA PRO A 35 13.88 -4.26 -14.61
C PRO A 35 12.81 -4.40 -13.53
N GLY A 36 12.29 -3.27 -13.07
CA GLY A 36 11.27 -3.21 -12.02
C GLY A 36 11.81 -3.19 -10.59
N MET A 37 13.08 -3.50 -10.38
CA MET A 37 13.72 -3.38 -9.06
C MET A 37 14.16 -1.94 -8.81
N ASN A 38 13.79 -1.38 -7.67
CA ASN A 38 14.20 -0.04 -7.24
C ASN A 38 15.16 -0.13 -6.04
N PRO A 39 16.47 0.05 -6.25
CA PRO A 39 17.42 0.15 -5.13
C PRO A 39 17.20 1.47 -4.38
N ALA A 40 16.85 1.38 -3.10
CA ALA A 40 16.53 2.52 -2.27
C ALA A 40 17.63 2.78 -1.24
N ASP A 41 17.91 4.05 -1.01
CA ASP A 41 18.87 4.47 0.02
C ASP A 41 18.21 4.46 1.41
N ASN A 42 16.89 4.65 1.47
CA ASN A 42 16.12 4.59 2.70
C ASN A 42 14.89 3.68 2.52
N LEU A 43 15.08 2.38 2.70
CA LEU A 43 14.01 1.40 2.55
C LEU A 43 12.92 1.59 3.60
N ILE A 44 13.27 2.02 4.81
CA ILE A 44 12.31 2.25 5.90
C ILE A 44 11.26 3.30 5.49
N ALA A 45 11.66 4.33 4.76
CA ALA A 45 10.73 5.34 4.25
C ALA A 45 9.63 4.72 3.37
N TYR A 46 9.99 3.79 2.49
CA TYR A 46 9.03 3.09 1.63
C TYR A 46 8.13 2.15 2.42
N ILE A 47 8.66 1.48 3.43
CA ILE A 47 7.88 0.62 4.33
C ILE A 47 6.86 1.45 5.09
N GLU A 48 7.27 2.57 5.68
CA GLU A 48 6.37 3.46 6.41
C GLU A 48 5.33 4.10 5.48
N ARG A 49 5.71 4.46 4.26
CA ARG A 49 4.77 4.96 3.26
C ARG A 49 3.64 3.96 3.01
N LYS A 50 3.99 2.69 2.81
CA LYS A 50 2.98 1.64 2.63
C LYS A 50 2.09 1.48 3.85
N LEU A 51 2.69 1.42 5.06
CA LEU A 51 1.95 1.23 6.31
C LEU A 51 0.99 2.39 6.59
N PHE A 52 1.45 3.62 6.45
CA PHE A 52 0.67 4.80 6.80
C PHE A 52 -0.25 5.30 5.68
N THR A 53 -0.18 4.73 4.49
CA THR A 53 -1.12 5.01 3.41
C THR A 53 -2.03 3.82 3.15
N LEU A 54 -1.55 2.81 2.45
CA LEU A 54 -2.37 1.69 1.99
C LEU A 54 -2.94 0.87 3.16
N ASN A 55 -2.09 0.47 4.09
CA ASN A 55 -2.54 -0.34 5.23
C ASN A 55 -3.47 0.45 6.15
N THR A 56 -3.18 1.73 6.40
CA THR A 56 -4.05 2.61 7.17
C THR A 56 -5.42 2.75 6.50
N GLY A 57 -5.44 3.01 5.20
CA GLY A 57 -6.69 3.12 4.44
C GLY A 57 -7.52 1.84 4.50
N HIS A 58 -6.89 0.69 4.32
CA HIS A 58 -7.57 -0.61 4.42
C HIS A 58 -8.12 -0.86 5.83
N ALA A 59 -7.34 -0.58 6.87
CA ALA A 59 -7.76 -0.81 8.25
C ALA A 59 -8.97 0.06 8.62
N ILE A 60 -8.93 1.35 8.32
CA ILE A 60 -10.04 2.26 8.58
C ILE A 60 -11.29 1.82 7.80
N THR A 61 -11.13 1.49 6.53
CA THR A 61 -12.24 1.02 5.70
C THR A 61 -12.87 -0.25 6.28
N ALA A 62 -12.05 -1.20 6.72
CA ALA A 62 -12.51 -2.45 7.29
C ALA A 62 -13.27 -2.24 8.60
N TYR A 63 -12.73 -1.46 9.52
CA TYR A 63 -13.35 -1.23 10.82
C TYR A 63 -14.66 -0.44 10.69
N LEU A 64 -14.66 0.65 9.95
CA LEU A 64 -15.88 1.44 9.74
C LEU A 64 -16.93 0.68 8.95
N GLY A 65 -16.50 -0.08 7.95
CA GLY A 65 -17.39 -0.92 7.16
C GLY A 65 -18.05 -1.99 8.02
N ARG A 66 -17.29 -2.63 8.90
CA ARG A 66 -17.83 -3.63 9.82
C ARG A 66 -18.87 -3.03 10.78
N MET A 67 -18.59 -1.83 11.28
CA MET A 67 -19.56 -1.12 12.15
C MET A 67 -20.87 -0.83 11.44
N LYS A 68 -20.84 -0.59 10.13
CA LYS A 68 -22.04 -0.37 9.32
C LYS A 68 -22.66 -1.65 8.73
N GLY A 69 -22.07 -2.81 9.01
CA GLY A 69 -22.58 -4.10 8.53
C GLY A 69 -22.12 -4.51 7.14
N TYR A 70 -21.15 -3.82 6.54
CA TYR A 70 -20.58 -4.24 5.27
C TYR A 70 -19.66 -5.44 5.42
N MET A 71 -19.63 -6.30 4.42
CA MET A 71 -18.88 -7.55 4.45
C MET A 71 -17.56 -7.49 3.65
N THR A 72 -17.41 -6.52 2.76
CA THR A 72 -16.22 -6.40 1.91
C THR A 72 -15.64 -5.00 1.95
N ILE A 73 -14.37 -4.88 1.60
CA ILE A 73 -13.70 -3.58 1.45
C ILE A 73 -14.37 -2.76 0.34
N CYS A 74 -14.72 -3.42 -0.76
CA CYS A 74 -15.38 -2.75 -1.89
C CYS A 74 -16.72 -2.12 -1.48
N GLN A 75 -17.54 -2.83 -0.74
CA GLN A 75 -18.81 -2.29 -0.21
C GLN A 75 -18.55 -1.14 0.75
N SER A 76 -17.60 -1.31 1.65
CA SER A 76 -17.25 -0.32 2.67
C SER A 76 -16.77 0.99 2.06
N ILE A 77 -15.84 0.94 1.10
CA ILE A 77 -15.29 2.15 0.49
C ILE A 77 -16.28 2.86 -0.44
N SER A 78 -17.30 2.15 -0.90
CA SER A 78 -18.39 2.75 -1.69
C SER A 78 -19.34 3.60 -0.86
N ASP A 79 -19.33 3.43 0.48
CA ASP A 79 -20.05 4.31 1.39
C ASP A 79 -19.39 5.69 1.44
N GLU A 80 -20.15 6.75 1.14
CA GLU A 80 -19.61 8.11 1.03
C GLU A 80 -19.00 8.61 2.33
N GLN A 81 -19.57 8.28 3.48
CA GLN A 81 -19.06 8.69 4.79
C GLN A 81 -17.72 7.99 5.10
N ILE A 82 -17.65 6.69 4.84
CA ILE A 82 -16.42 5.92 5.02
C ILE A 82 -15.34 6.43 4.08
N HIS A 83 -15.68 6.63 2.82
CA HIS A 83 -14.75 7.16 1.81
C HIS A 83 -14.18 8.51 2.24
N ALA A 84 -15.00 9.41 2.75
CA ALA A 84 -14.57 10.74 3.21
C ALA A 84 -13.60 10.64 4.39
N VAL A 85 -13.88 9.78 5.37
CA VAL A 85 -13.00 9.56 6.54
C VAL A 85 -11.66 8.96 6.12
N VAL A 86 -11.69 7.93 5.28
CA VAL A 86 -10.48 7.27 4.78
C VAL A 86 -9.60 8.25 4.01
N LYS A 87 -10.21 9.04 3.12
CA LYS A 87 -9.49 10.04 2.33
C LYS A 87 -8.84 11.11 3.21
N ALA A 88 -9.56 11.60 4.22
CA ALA A 88 -9.03 12.58 5.17
C ALA A 88 -7.87 12.00 5.99
N ALA A 89 -8.01 10.77 6.49
CA ALA A 89 -6.95 10.09 7.25
C ALA A 89 -5.70 9.85 6.41
N MET A 90 -5.86 9.41 5.16
CA MET A 90 -4.73 9.19 4.24
C MET A 90 -4.02 10.50 3.89
N ARG A 91 -4.75 11.59 3.75
CA ARG A 91 -4.16 12.93 3.53
C ARG A 91 -3.33 13.38 4.74
N GLU A 92 -3.85 13.14 5.94
CA GLU A 92 -3.14 13.48 7.18
C GLU A 92 -1.85 12.68 7.32
N SER A 93 -1.92 11.36 7.13
CA SER A 93 -0.74 10.49 7.11
C SER A 93 0.24 10.89 6.01
N GLY A 94 -0.26 11.22 4.83
CA GLY A 94 0.55 11.66 3.70
C GLY A 94 1.34 12.94 3.99
N ARG A 95 0.74 13.90 4.67
CA ARG A 95 1.45 15.11 5.11
C ARG A 95 2.60 14.80 6.05
N GLY A 96 2.40 13.86 6.98
CA GLY A 96 3.45 13.41 7.88
C GLY A 96 4.60 12.74 7.14
N LEU A 97 4.30 11.89 6.16
CA LEU A 97 5.31 11.23 5.33
C LEU A 97 6.11 12.20 4.48
N VAL A 98 5.45 13.18 3.88
CA VAL A 98 6.10 14.24 3.09
C VAL A 98 7.02 15.06 3.99
N ALA A 99 6.55 15.44 5.18
CA ALA A 99 7.35 16.22 6.12
C ALA A 99 8.59 15.45 6.62
N ARG A 100 8.45 14.15 6.83
CA ARG A 100 9.55 13.33 7.37
C ARG A 100 10.54 12.88 6.31
N TYR A 101 10.09 12.47 5.15
CA TYR A 101 10.90 11.82 4.12
C TYR A 101 11.04 12.61 2.81
N GLY A 102 10.28 13.66 2.63
CA GLY A 102 10.32 14.46 1.42
C GLY A 102 9.68 13.80 0.20
N PHE A 103 8.74 12.87 0.40
CA PHE A 103 8.00 12.27 -0.73
C PHE A 103 7.19 13.31 -1.48
N ASP A 104 7.00 13.09 -2.78
CA ASP A 104 6.06 13.87 -3.57
C ASP A 104 4.63 13.64 -3.08
N ARG A 105 3.80 14.70 -3.13
CA ARG A 105 2.43 14.64 -2.63
C ARG A 105 1.48 13.76 -3.46
N ASP A 106 1.86 13.43 -4.67
CA ASP A 106 1.04 12.66 -5.59
C ASP A 106 1.26 11.14 -5.48
#